data_4b3a84a1c3f9911210f3ccd59df13ede
#
_entry.id   4b3a84a1c3f9911210f3ccd59df13ede
#
_cell.length_a   1.000
_cell.length_b   1.000
_cell.length_c   1.000
_cell.angle_alpha   90.00
_cell.angle_beta   90.00
_cell.angle_gamma   90.00
#
_symmetry.space_group_name_H-M   'P 1'
#
loop_
_entity.id
_entity.type
_entity.pdbx_description
1 polymer ?
#
loop_
_entity_poly.entity_id
_entity_poly.type
_entity_poly.pdbx_seq_one_letter_code
_entity_poly.pdbx_strand_id
1 'polypeptide(L)' 'MTLDLKNMAQAEFDEAIAEIKDRNPNLFQFITDFLDRKVTPKEVDEFLKMERTDQVDYIKNYKARA' A
#
# COMPACT_ATOMS: atom_id res chain seq x y z
N MET A 1 -19.90 -6.97 0.72
CA MET A 1 -19.67 -6.37 -0.61
C MET A 1 -18.18 -6.40 -0.92
N THR A 2 -17.82 -6.98 -2.04
CA THR A 2 -16.42 -7.08 -2.42
C THR A 2 -15.98 -5.77 -3.09
N LEU A 3 -14.83 -5.26 -2.69
CA LEU A 3 -14.26 -4.09 -3.35
C LEU A 3 -13.81 -4.51 -4.75
N ASP A 4 -14.42 -3.95 -5.78
CA ASP A 4 -14.05 -4.22 -7.15
C ASP A 4 -13.39 -3.00 -7.75
N LEU A 5 -12.06 -3.05 -7.87
CA LEU A 5 -11.27 -1.93 -8.39
C LEU A 5 -11.61 -1.60 -9.83
N LYS A 6 -12.14 -2.56 -10.60
CA LYS A 6 -12.52 -2.32 -11.99
C LYS A 6 -13.73 -1.43 -12.11
N ASN A 7 -14.61 -1.47 -11.11
CA ASN A 7 -15.82 -0.68 -11.09
C ASN A 7 -15.71 0.57 -10.22
N MET A 8 -14.55 0.77 -9.60
CA MET A 8 -14.32 1.96 -8.80
C MET A 8 -14.11 3.16 -9.70
N ALA A 9 -14.83 4.24 -9.42
CA ALA A 9 -14.64 5.49 -10.15
C ALA A 9 -13.25 6.06 -9.82
N GLN A 10 -12.66 6.77 -10.80
CA GLN A 10 -11.35 7.39 -10.61
C GLN A 10 -11.32 8.32 -9.40
N ALA A 11 -12.39 9.07 -9.20
CA ALA A 11 -12.49 9.98 -8.06
C ALA A 11 -12.48 9.23 -6.73
N GLU A 12 -13.16 8.09 -6.66
CA GLU A 12 -13.17 7.26 -5.46
C GLU A 12 -11.80 6.66 -5.19
N PHE A 13 -11.12 6.23 -6.22
CA PHE A 13 -9.76 5.71 -6.10
C PHE A 13 -8.79 6.80 -5.60
N ASP A 14 -8.85 7.98 -6.18
CA ASP A 14 -8.02 9.11 -5.79
C ASP A 14 -8.27 9.51 -4.33
N GLU A 15 -9.54 9.50 -3.93
CA GLU A 15 -9.93 9.81 -2.57
C GLU A 15 -9.39 8.78 -1.58
N ALA A 16 -9.48 7.49 -1.94
CA ALA A 16 -8.93 6.42 -1.11
C ALA A 16 -7.40 6.55 -0.95
N ILE A 17 -6.70 6.85 -2.04
CA ILE A 17 -5.25 7.03 -2.00
C ILE A 17 -4.88 8.26 -1.14
N ALA A 18 -5.62 9.34 -1.27
CA ALA A 18 -5.39 10.54 -0.46
C ALA A 18 -5.60 10.25 1.03
N GLU A 19 -6.60 9.46 1.36
CA GLU A 19 -6.86 9.06 2.74
C GLU A 19 -5.74 8.20 3.30
N ILE A 20 -5.25 7.25 2.52
CA ILE A 20 -4.11 6.42 2.93
C ILE A 20 -2.88 7.29 3.16
N LYS A 21 -2.61 8.24 2.28
CA LYS A 21 -1.48 9.15 2.41
C LYS A 21 -1.56 9.96 3.71
N ASP A 22 -2.76 10.39 4.05
CA ASP A 22 -2.98 11.23 5.22
C ASP A 22 -2.88 10.44 6.53
N ARG A 23 -3.48 9.24 6.57
CA ARG A 23 -3.54 8.41 7.76
C ARG A 23 -2.35 7.49 7.94
N ASN A 24 -1.78 7.03 6.85
CA ASN A 24 -0.68 6.07 6.89
C ASN A 24 0.32 6.38 5.77
N PRO A 25 1.14 7.41 5.97
CA PRO A 25 2.10 7.83 4.94
C PRO A 25 3.11 6.72 4.58
N ASN A 26 3.44 5.85 5.52
CA ASN A 26 4.36 4.75 5.25
C ASN A 26 3.75 3.75 4.28
N LEU A 27 2.47 3.43 4.44
CA LEU A 27 1.78 2.54 3.51
C LEU A 27 1.70 3.18 2.12
N PHE A 28 1.38 4.47 2.07
CA PHE A 28 1.37 5.21 0.81
C PHE A 28 2.74 5.15 0.13
N GLN A 29 3.80 5.36 0.90
CA GLN A 29 5.16 5.30 0.37
C GLN A 29 5.53 3.91 -0.13
N PHE A 30 5.10 2.87 0.58
CA PHE A 30 5.31 1.48 0.17
C PHE A 30 4.64 1.22 -1.19
N ILE A 31 3.41 1.65 -1.36
CA ILE A 31 2.66 1.50 -2.61
C ILE A 31 3.36 2.28 -3.73
N THR A 32 3.76 3.51 -3.47
CA THR A 32 4.46 4.35 -4.45
C THR A 32 5.78 3.71 -4.87
N ASP A 33 6.54 3.20 -3.92
CA ASP A 33 7.80 2.53 -4.22
C ASP A 33 7.59 1.27 -5.06
N PHE A 34 6.49 0.55 -4.81
CA PHE A 34 6.16 -0.59 -5.66
C PHE A 34 5.86 -0.15 -7.10
N LEU A 35 5.11 0.93 -7.27
CA LEU A 35 4.80 1.47 -8.61
C LEU A 35 6.05 1.98 -9.31
N ASP A 36 7.01 2.51 -8.54
CA ASP A 36 8.30 2.98 -9.07
C ASP A 36 9.31 1.85 -9.23
N ARG A 37 8.91 0.61 -8.98
CA ARG A 37 9.74 -0.58 -9.08
C ARG A 37 10.89 -0.62 -8.08
N LYS A 38 10.78 0.11 -7.00
CA LYS A 38 11.75 0.07 -5.89
C LYS A 38 11.44 -1.07 -4.93
N VAL A 39 10.19 -1.53 -4.90
CA VAL A 39 9.74 -2.70 -4.17
C VAL A 39 9.38 -3.77 -5.19
N THR A 40 9.90 -4.98 -5.01
CA THR A 40 9.65 -6.06 -5.95
C THR A 40 8.27 -6.70 -5.72
N PRO A 41 7.68 -7.34 -6.77
CA PRO A 41 6.45 -8.09 -6.57
C PRO A 41 6.58 -9.20 -5.53
N LYS A 42 7.77 -9.79 -5.40
CA LYS A 42 8.04 -10.80 -4.38
C LYS A 42 7.90 -10.23 -2.97
N GLU A 43 8.41 -9.03 -2.75
CA GLU A 43 8.29 -8.36 -1.45
C GLU A 43 6.83 -8.06 -1.10
N VAL A 44 6.05 -7.63 -2.09
CA VAL A 44 4.61 -7.41 -1.90
C VAL A 44 3.91 -8.72 -1.56
N ASP A 45 4.24 -9.79 -2.27
CA ASP A 45 3.66 -11.11 -2.02
C ASP A 45 3.98 -11.58 -0.60
N GLU A 46 5.22 -11.44 -0.16
CA GLU A 46 5.62 -11.78 1.21
C GLU A 46 4.88 -10.94 2.24
N PHE A 47 4.73 -9.65 1.97
CA PHE A 47 3.96 -8.76 2.83
C PHE A 47 2.51 -9.22 2.98
N LEU A 48 1.88 -9.57 1.86
CA LEU A 48 0.49 -10.03 1.86
C LEU A 48 0.29 -11.35 2.60
N LYS A 49 1.34 -12.16 2.71
CA LYS A 49 1.29 -13.42 3.45
C LYS A 49 1.53 -13.28 4.94
N MET A 50 1.98 -12.12 5.38
CA MET A 50 2.21 -11.85 6.80
C MET A 50 0.91 -11.78 7.57
N GLU A 51 0.98 -12.09 8.87
CA GLU A 51 -0.13 -11.82 9.76
C GLU A 51 -0.35 -10.32 9.89
N ARG A 52 -1.55 -9.92 10.26
CA ARG A 52 -1.89 -8.50 10.34
C ARG A 52 -0.97 -7.73 11.27
N THR A 53 -0.60 -8.30 12.41
CA THR A 53 0.31 -7.67 13.36
C THR A 53 1.69 -7.43 12.73
N ASP A 54 2.18 -8.41 11.97
CA ASP A 54 3.45 -8.30 11.28
C ASP A 54 3.38 -7.26 10.16
N GLN A 55 2.26 -7.20 9.45
CA GLN A 55 2.03 -6.19 8.41
C GLN A 55 2.07 -4.78 9.00
N VAL A 56 1.43 -4.59 10.14
CA VAL A 56 1.43 -3.28 10.82
C VAL A 56 2.85 -2.88 11.21
N ASP A 57 3.61 -3.81 11.80
CA ASP A 57 4.98 -3.55 12.19
C ASP A 57 5.88 -3.27 11.00
N TYR A 58 5.70 -4.02 9.92
CA TYR A 58 6.47 -3.84 8.69
C TYR A 58 6.27 -2.43 8.15
N ILE A 59 5.03 -1.98 8.04
CA ILE A 59 4.71 -0.65 7.51
C ILE A 59 5.16 0.44 8.48
N LYS A 60 4.99 0.22 9.79
CA LYS A 60 5.40 1.18 10.79
C LYS A 60 6.90 1.48 10.73
N ASN A 61 7.70 0.47 10.44
CA ASN A 61 9.16 0.59 10.35
C ASN A 61 9.64 0.81 8.91
N TYR A 62 8.74 0.90 7.97
CA TYR A 62 9.09 1.07 6.57
C TYR A 62 9.69 2.44 6.31
N LYS A 63 10.76 2.46 5.52
CA LYS A 63 11.40 3.69 5.07
C LYS A 63 11.36 3.76 3.55
N ALA A 64 11.15 4.97 3.03
CA ALA A 64 11.18 5.20 1.59
C ALA A 64 12.51 4.73 0.99
N ARG A 65 12.42 4.06 -0.13
CA ARG A 65 13.61 3.57 -0.85
C ARG A 65 14.06 4.59 -1.87
N ALA A 66 15.33 4.78 -1.91
CA ALA A 66 15.95 5.70 -2.87
C ALA A 66 16.01 5.07 -4.28
#